data_dc7560bb74bab38b0cd24fcf75573e96
#
_entry.id   dc7560bb74bab38b0cd24fcf75573e96
#
_cell.length_a   1.000
_cell.length_b   1.000
_cell.length_c   1.000
_cell.angle_alpha   90.00
_cell.angle_beta   90.00
_cell.angle_gamma   90.00
#
_symmetry.space_group_name_H-M   'P 1'
#
loop_
_entity.id
_entity.type
_entity.pdbx_description
1 polymer ?
#
loop_
_entity_poly.entity_id
_entity_poly.type
_entity_poly.pdbx_seq_one_letter_code
_entity_poly.pdbx_strand_id
1 'polypeptide(L)'
;MPELTEVGARRGHTVNDEAFLHPSFGSGPDLASHGTGFYTKDDFIDILKYAKDRHIAVIPEIETPGHARAAVAAMTARYNRLMKEGRKGDAEKYLLYHPQDTSKYRSVQRWYRNVIDVALPSTYTFLEKVTDEIRDMYKEADATLATIHFGGDEVPRGVWAGSPAVHALMKENGRVKTMDDLWYYFYGNINSMLKKKGLYLYGWEEIGMRNTRLDGRPHILPNPDFAGENIQVDVWNNVIGWGAEDLPYRLANAGYKVILSPVSNMYFDLAYQKAFDEPGYYWGGYLDIDKPFYFIPFDYYKNSTEDINGNTVTSQYFKGKERLTDYGKENIPGIQGLLWSETLKSPQQMEYMLLPKLLALAERAWVQNPAWATEKDSVKAALLYTKNWSQFLNVVGKREMPRLDYYAGGFHYRVPSVGASTINGNVVANIQFPGLAIRYTTDGKEPTVNSNLYTTPIPRKGPVHFKAFNSNGRGGKSVIINSIKAQ
;
A
#
# COMPACT_ATOMS: atom_id res chain seq x y z
N MET A 1 -26.77 5.94 -6.80
CA MET A 1 -26.13 7.07 -6.05
C MET A 1 -25.13 7.77 -6.99
N PRO A 2 -25.60 8.58 -7.95
CA PRO A 2 -24.71 9.21 -8.93
C PRO A 2 -23.69 10.17 -8.29
N GLU A 3 -24.01 10.72 -7.13
CA GLU A 3 -23.12 11.65 -6.41
C GLU A 3 -21.76 11.04 -6.05
N LEU A 4 -21.65 9.69 -5.98
CA LEU A 4 -20.37 9.03 -5.76
C LEU A 4 -19.37 9.31 -6.90
N THR A 5 -19.85 9.44 -8.15
CA THR A 5 -19.02 9.77 -9.30
C THR A 5 -19.07 11.26 -9.67
N GLU A 6 -20.20 11.94 -9.45
CA GLU A 6 -20.36 13.35 -9.77
C GLU A 6 -19.63 14.28 -8.79
N VAL A 7 -19.58 13.91 -7.51
CA VAL A 7 -18.91 14.66 -6.43
C VAL A 7 -17.69 13.91 -5.90
N GLY A 8 -17.88 12.65 -5.50
CA GLY A 8 -16.86 11.86 -4.81
C GLY A 8 -15.65 11.49 -5.66
N ALA A 9 -15.79 11.45 -6.99
CA ALA A 9 -14.70 11.12 -7.92
C ALA A 9 -14.01 12.35 -8.53
N ARG A 10 -14.35 13.55 -8.08
CA ARG A 10 -13.81 14.80 -8.65
C ARG A 10 -13.17 15.67 -7.60
N ARG A 11 -12.00 16.23 -7.92
CA ARG A 11 -11.27 17.16 -7.07
C ARG A 11 -11.19 18.53 -7.73
N GLY A 12 -11.51 19.59 -6.97
CA GLY A 12 -11.49 20.95 -7.52
C GLY A 12 -11.61 22.00 -6.42
N HIS A 13 -11.60 23.25 -6.79
CA HIS A 13 -11.83 24.34 -5.84
C HIS A 13 -13.27 24.31 -5.33
N THR A 14 -13.42 24.21 -4.01
CA THR A 14 -14.70 24.15 -3.33
C THR A 14 -14.59 24.77 -1.94
N VAL A 15 -15.70 25.28 -1.42
CA VAL A 15 -15.79 25.83 -0.06
C VAL A 15 -16.52 24.91 0.91
N ASN A 16 -17.29 23.94 0.38
CA ASN A 16 -18.20 23.12 1.20
C ASN A 16 -18.29 21.64 0.76
N ASP A 17 -17.48 21.18 -0.16
CA ASP A 17 -17.47 19.82 -0.71
C ASP A 17 -18.80 19.37 -1.38
N GLU A 18 -19.68 20.29 -1.78
CA GLU A 18 -20.96 19.94 -2.42
C GLU A 18 -20.83 19.63 -3.91
N ALA A 19 -19.82 20.20 -4.58
CA ALA A 19 -19.56 19.98 -6.01
C ALA A 19 -18.33 19.11 -6.27
N PHE A 20 -17.29 19.28 -5.47
CA PHE A 20 -16.00 18.61 -5.62
C PHE A 20 -15.40 18.32 -4.25
N LEU A 21 -14.51 17.32 -4.19
CA LEU A 21 -13.56 17.20 -3.10
C LEU A 21 -12.49 18.30 -3.21
N HIS A 22 -11.88 18.70 -2.09
CA HIS A 22 -10.77 19.64 -2.12
C HIS A 22 -9.64 19.18 -3.05
N PRO A 23 -8.99 20.10 -3.80
CA PRO A 23 -7.86 19.77 -4.63
C PRO A 23 -6.68 19.26 -3.79
N SER A 24 -5.95 18.30 -4.31
CA SER A 24 -4.80 17.68 -3.67
C SER A 24 -3.80 17.26 -4.75
N PHE A 25 -2.49 17.41 -4.48
CA PHE A 25 -1.43 16.98 -5.41
C PHE A 25 -1.56 17.55 -6.84
N GLY A 26 -2.07 18.78 -6.99
CA GLY A 26 -2.27 19.42 -8.30
C GLY A 26 -3.48 18.92 -9.09
N SER A 27 -4.43 18.24 -8.43
CA SER A 27 -5.66 17.76 -9.04
C SER A 27 -6.63 18.88 -9.44
N GLY A 28 -7.50 18.61 -10.39
CA GLY A 28 -8.60 19.48 -10.84
C GLY A 28 -9.86 18.68 -11.16
N PRO A 29 -11.01 19.37 -11.47
CA PRO A 29 -12.32 18.73 -11.62
C PRO A 29 -12.54 18.02 -12.96
N ASP A 30 -11.71 18.28 -13.95
CA ASP A 30 -11.82 17.66 -15.27
C ASP A 30 -11.30 16.23 -15.26
N LEU A 31 -11.93 15.34 -16.03
CA LEU A 31 -11.51 13.94 -16.14
C LEU A 31 -10.09 13.76 -16.69
N ALA A 32 -9.55 14.77 -17.37
CA ALA A 32 -8.16 14.80 -17.82
C ALA A 32 -7.17 15.23 -16.72
N SER A 33 -7.66 15.70 -15.57
CA SER A 33 -6.84 16.15 -14.45
C SER A 33 -6.43 14.99 -13.56
N HIS A 34 -5.24 15.09 -12.96
CA HIS A 34 -4.81 14.13 -11.95
C HIS A 34 -5.75 14.12 -10.74
N GLY A 35 -5.96 12.95 -10.14
CA GLY A 35 -6.80 12.79 -8.95
C GLY A 35 -8.29 12.91 -9.19
N THR A 36 -8.75 12.96 -10.45
CA THR A 36 -10.16 12.93 -10.85
C THR A 36 -10.39 11.78 -11.81
N GLY A 37 -11.37 10.93 -11.51
CA GLY A 37 -11.72 9.78 -12.34
C GLY A 37 -12.45 8.69 -11.57
N PHE A 38 -13.03 7.76 -12.31
CA PHE A 38 -13.71 6.58 -11.77
C PHE A 38 -13.73 5.48 -12.82
N TYR A 39 -13.92 4.25 -12.40
CA TYR A 39 -14.25 3.14 -13.28
C TYR A 39 -15.76 3.11 -13.52
N THR A 40 -16.17 2.93 -14.77
CA THR A 40 -17.56 2.60 -15.09
C THR A 40 -17.86 1.17 -14.66
N LYS A 41 -19.14 0.79 -14.62
CA LYS A 41 -19.54 -0.59 -14.37
C LYS A 41 -18.92 -1.54 -15.40
N ASP A 42 -18.90 -1.17 -16.66
CA ASP A 42 -18.36 -1.98 -17.75
C ASP A 42 -16.85 -2.14 -17.63
N ASP A 43 -16.11 -1.06 -17.31
CA ASP A 43 -14.66 -1.14 -17.03
C ASP A 43 -14.36 -2.16 -15.92
N PHE A 44 -15.13 -2.13 -14.83
CA PHE A 44 -14.91 -3.05 -13.72
C PHE A 44 -15.23 -4.49 -14.10
N ILE A 45 -16.32 -4.73 -14.85
CA ILE A 45 -16.66 -6.06 -15.37
C ILE A 45 -15.55 -6.58 -16.29
N ASP A 46 -15.00 -5.73 -17.14
CA ASP A 46 -13.89 -6.11 -18.05
C ASP A 46 -12.62 -6.45 -17.24
N ILE A 47 -12.31 -5.72 -16.18
CA ILE A 47 -11.21 -6.05 -15.25
C ILE A 47 -11.44 -7.44 -14.63
N LEU A 48 -12.66 -7.73 -14.16
CA LEU A 48 -13.00 -9.04 -13.57
C LEU A 48 -12.81 -10.19 -14.57
N LYS A 49 -13.29 -10.03 -15.79
CA LYS A 49 -13.12 -11.04 -16.87
C LYS A 49 -11.64 -11.23 -17.20
N TYR A 50 -10.90 -10.13 -17.39
CA TYR A 50 -9.47 -10.16 -17.69
C TYR A 50 -8.65 -10.87 -16.61
N ALA A 51 -8.95 -10.61 -15.34
CA ALA A 51 -8.30 -11.24 -14.20
C ALA A 51 -8.66 -12.73 -14.09
N LYS A 52 -9.95 -13.07 -14.26
CA LYS A 52 -10.44 -14.45 -14.25
C LYS A 52 -9.70 -15.34 -15.28
N ASP A 53 -9.53 -14.85 -16.51
CA ASP A 53 -8.81 -15.57 -17.58
C ASP A 53 -7.33 -15.82 -17.23
N ARG A 54 -6.82 -15.15 -16.20
CA ARG A 54 -5.44 -15.27 -15.68
C ARG A 54 -5.36 -15.92 -14.31
N HIS A 55 -6.47 -16.48 -13.84
CA HIS A 55 -6.60 -17.08 -12.50
C HIS A 55 -6.23 -16.11 -11.36
N ILE A 56 -6.53 -14.83 -11.56
CA ILE A 56 -6.31 -13.77 -10.57
C ILE A 56 -7.65 -13.41 -9.94
N ALA A 57 -7.76 -13.53 -8.62
CA ALA A 57 -8.91 -13.03 -7.89
C ALA A 57 -8.79 -11.52 -7.72
N VAL A 58 -9.83 -10.78 -8.10
CA VAL A 58 -9.95 -9.36 -7.76
C VAL A 58 -10.66 -9.27 -6.42
N ILE A 59 -10.16 -8.46 -5.49
CA ILE A 59 -10.80 -8.19 -4.21
C ILE A 59 -11.06 -6.69 -4.16
N PRO A 60 -12.32 -6.24 -4.18
CA PRO A 60 -12.64 -4.83 -4.05
C PRO A 60 -12.30 -4.35 -2.64
N GLU A 61 -11.74 -3.15 -2.54
CA GLU A 61 -11.49 -2.48 -1.27
C GLU A 61 -12.37 -1.25 -1.14
N ILE A 62 -13.09 -1.17 -0.02
CA ILE A 62 -13.97 -0.07 0.37
C ILE A 62 -13.53 0.42 1.73
N GLU A 63 -12.85 1.54 1.77
CA GLU A 63 -12.36 2.11 3.00
C GLU A 63 -13.48 2.52 3.95
N THR A 64 -13.48 1.92 5.13
CA THR A 64 -14.42 2.18 6.22
C THR A 64 -13.80 1.91 7.60
N PRO A 65 -14.26 2.55 8.67
CA PRO A 65 -15.06 3.79 8.65
C PRO A 65 -14.23 5.02 8.33
N GLY A 66 -12.88 4.91 8.39
CA GLY A 66 -11.90 5.92 7.99
C GLY A 66 -11.77 6.06 6.48
N HIS A 67 -10.89 6.95 6.02
CA HIS A 67 -10.56 7.20 4.61
C HIS A 67 -11.76 7.36 3.64
N ALA A 68 -12.96 7.55 4.18
CA ALA A 68 -14.24 7.55 3.47
C ALA A 68 -14.69 8.95 3.00
N ARG A 69 -13.78 9.94 2.91
CA ARG A 69 -14.14 11.33 2.60
C ARG A 69 -14.94 11.46 1.30
N ALA A 70 -14.61 10.72 0.25
CA ALA A 70 -15.31 10.75 -1.01
C ALA A 70 -16.78 10.34 -0.85
N ALA A 71 -17.03 9.23 -0.17
CA ALA A 71 -18.37 8.74 0.10
C ALA A 71 -19.16 9.69 1.03
N VAL A 72 -18.51 10.19 2.09
CA VAL A 72 -19.14 11.13 3.05
C VAL A 72 -19.52 12.43 2.34
N ALA A 73 -18.65 13.03 1.52
CA ALA A 73 -18.96 14.24 0.77
C ALA A 73 -20.09 14.02 -0.24
N ALA A 74 -20.01 12.93 -1.02
CA ALA A 74 -21.04 12.57 -2.00
C ALA A 74 -22.43 12.38 -1.34
N MET A 75 -22.50 11.65 -0.24
CA MET A 75 -23.77 11.42 0.46
C MET A 75 -24.27 12.66 1.20
N THR A 76 -23.37 13.55 1.65
CA THR A 76 -23.75 14.86 2.20
C THR A 76 -24.33 15.77 1.12
N ALA A 77 -23.71 15.83 -0.06
CA ALA A 77 -24.25 16.58 -1.21
C ALA A 77 -25.63 16.07 -1.62
N ARG A 78 -25.80 14.74 -1.67
CA ARG A 78 -27.09 14.08 -1.92
C ARG A 78 -28.13 14.47 -0.86
N TYR A 79 -27.77 14.41 0.41
CA TYR A 79 -28.65 14.79 1.52
C TYR A 79 -29.11 16.24 1.38
N ASN A 80 -28.20 17.18 1.18
CA ASN A 80 -28.52 18.60 1.04
C ASN A 80 -29.44 18.89 -0.15
N ARG A 81 -29.20 18.26 -1.29
CA ARG A 81 -30.05 18.40 -2.49
C ARG A 81 -31.47 17.90 -2.22
N LEU A 82 -31.62 16.69 -1.71
CA LEU A 82 -32.90 16.06 -1.48
C LEU A 82 -33.71 16.76 -0.36
N MET A 83 -33.03 17.29 0.64
CA MET A 83 -33.70 18.13 1.67
C MET A 83 -34.26 19.42 1.08
N LYS A 84 -33.53 20.07 0.16
CA LYS A 84 -34.06 21.25 -0.58
C LYS A 84 -35.29 20.89 -1.45
N GLU A 85 -35.36 19.67 -1.95
CA GLU A 85 -36.50 19.13 -2.71
C GLU A 85 -37.67 18.66 -1.81
N GLY A 86 -37.57 18.76 -0.48
CA GLY A 86 -38.57 18.27 0.48
C GLY A 86 -38.63 16.74 0.64
N ARG A 87 -37.66 16.00 0.12
CA ARG A 87 -37.60 14.53 0.11
C ARG A 87 -36.78 13.97 1.28
N LYS A 88 -37.21 14.26 2.50
CA LYS A 88 -36.47 13.92 3.72
C LYS A 88 -36.12 12.42 3.83
N GLY A 89 -37.08 11.52 3.62
CA GLY A 89 -36.83 10.08 3.73
C GLY A 89 -35.76 9.57 2.74
N ASP A 90 -35.79 10.08 1.51
CA ASP A 90 -34.77 9.77 0.50
C ASP A 90 -33.41 10.39 0.85
N ALA A 91 -33.40 11.58 1.44
CA ALA A 91 -32.19 12.26 1.87
C ALA A 91 -31.45 11.47 2.95
N GLU A 92 -32.17 11.00 3.96
CA GLU A 92 -31.60 10.28 5.12
C GLU A 92 -31.20 8.84 4.79
N LYS A 93 -31.72 8.24 3.71
CA LYS A 93 -31.57 6.81 3.39
C LYS A 93 -30.11 6.31 3.32
N TYR A 94 -29.18 7.14 2.83
CA TYR A 94 -27.78 6.80 2.64
C TYR A 94 -26.84 7.81 3.30
N LEU A 95 -27.32 8.52 4.31
CA LEU A 95 -26.51 9.50 5.03
C LEU A 95 -25.37 8.80 5.80
N LEU A 96 -24.15 9.31 5.64
CA LEU A 96 -22.94 8.73 6.25
C LEU A 96 -22.33 9.60 7.35
N TYR A 97 -22.83 10.80 7.54
CA TYR A 97 -22.34 11.76 8.52
C TYR A 97 -23.48 12.53 9.14
N HIS A 98 -23.59 12.54 10.46
CA HIS A 98 -24.69 13.23 11.13
C HIS A 98 -24.57 14.76 10.96
N PRO A 99 -25.57 15.50 10.44
CA PRO A 99 -25.45 16.92 10.14
C PRO A 99 -25.11 17.80 11.35
N GLN A 100 -25.46 17.34 12.56
CA GLN A 100 -25.18 18.04 13.82
C GLN A 100 -23.97 17.49 14.56
N ASP A 101 -23.14 16.68 13.92
CA ASP A 101 -21.91 16.19 14.54
C ASP A 101 -20.92 17.33 14.71
N THR A 102 -20.47 17.54 15.96
CA THR A 102 -19.51 18.57 16.35
C THR A 102 -18.14 18.01 16.66
N SER A 103 -17.88 16.75 16.30
CA SER A 103 -16.59 16.09 16.54
C SER A 103 -15.43 16.87 15.92
N LYS A 104 -14.34 16.93 16.67
CA LYS A 104 -13.10 17.61 16.23
C LYS A 104 -11.98 16.60 16.14
N TYR A 105 -11.55 16.32 14.93
CA TYR A 105 -10.45 15.42 14.64
C TYR A 105 -9.76 15.76 13.31
N ARG A 106 -8.60 15.20 13.07
CA ARG A 106 -7.93 15.21 11.76
C ARG A 106 -7.34 13.85 11.49
N SER A 107 -7.47 13.38 10.24
CA SER A 107 -6.80 12.17 9.76
C SER A 107 -5.29 12.37 9.64
N VAL A 108 -4.57 11.29 9.38
CA VAL A 108 -3.14 11.31 9.08
C VAL A 108 -2.83 12.21 7.88
N GLN A 109 -3.69 12.19 6.85
CA GLN A 109 -3.60 13.06 5.67
C GLN A 109 -4.11 14.50 5.90
N ARG A 110 -4.39 14.87 7.17
CA ARG A 110 -4.87 16.20 7.58
C ARG A 110 -6.31 16.54 7.17
N TRP A 111 -7.12 15.56 6.76
CA TRP A 111 -8.54 15.74 6.46
C TRP A 111 -9.42 15.71 7.72
N TYR A 112 -10.57 16.35 7.64
CA TYR A 112 -11.71 16.21 8.54
C TYR A 112 -12.92 15.73 7.72
N ARG A 113 -13.98 15.23 8.37
CA ARG A 113 -15.17 14.64 7.71
C ARG A 113 -14.81 13.52 6.72
N ASN A 114 -13.85 12.69 7.09
CA ASN A 114 -13.40 11.55 6.31
C ASN A 114 -13.73 10.21 6.97
N VAL A 115 -14.57 10.23 8.03
CA VAL A 115 -14.98 9.03 8.76
C VAL A 115 -16.48 8.91 8.72
N ILE A 116 -16.98 7.71 8.44
CA ILE A 116 -18.40 7.36 8.44
C ILE A 116 -18.91 7.31 9.88
N ASP A 117 -20.10 7.84 10.13
CA ASP A 117 -20.77 7.71 11.43
C ASP A 117 -21.38 6.30 11.57
N VAL A 118 -20.73 5.49 12.39
CA VAL A 118 -21.05 4.07 12.59
C VAL A 118 -22.34 3.82 13.37
N ALA A 119 -22.90 4.83 13.99
CA ALA A 119 -24.17 4.76 14.72
C ALA A 119 -25.40 5.00 13.85
N LEU A 120 -25.22 5.51 12.63
CA LEU A 120 -26.34 5.76 11.70
C LEU A 120 -26.82 4.45 11.06
N PRO A 121 -28.12 4.10 11.14
CA PRO A 121 -28.66 2.96 10.39
C PRO A 121 -28.45 3.08 8.87
N SER A 122 -28.46 4.30 8.34
CA SER A 122 -28.21 4.60 6.93
C SER A 122 -26.80 4.21 6.46
N THR A 123 -25.83 4.18 7.35
CA THR A 123 -24.48 3.66 7.06
C THR A 123 -24.52 2.19 6.61
N TYR A 124 -25.26 1.36 7.32
CA TYR A 124 -25.39 -0.06 6.97
C TYR A 124 -26.23 -0.25 5.71
N THR A 125 -27.28 0.56 5.52
CA THR A 125 -28.08 0.58 4.28
C THR A 125 -27.23 0.95 3.06
N PHE A 126 -26.32 1.91 3.22
CA PHE A 126 -25.36 2.30 2.18
C PHE A 126 -24.39 1.17 1.86
N LEU A 127 -23.71 0.61 2.88
CA LEU A 127 -22.71 -0.44 2.70
C LEU A 127 -23.33 -1.73 2.14
N GLU A 128 -24.53 -2.07 2.56
CA GLU A 128 -25.27 -3.20 2.00
C GLU A 128 -25.58 -2.99 0.52
N LYS A 129 -26.07 -1.79 0.14
CA LYS A 129 -26.34 -1.45 -1.26
C LYS A 129 -25.07 -1.52 -2.12
N VAL A 130 -23.96 -0.97 -1.64
CA VAL A 130 -22.67 -1.04 -2.36
C VAL A 130 -22.20 -2.49 -2.52
N THR A 131 -22.30 -3.28 -1.46
CA THR A 131 -21.95 -4.71 -1.49
C THR A 131 -22.77 -5.47 -2.53
N ASP A 132 -24.07 -5.21 -2.59
CA ASP A 132 -24.96 -5.89 -3.55
C ASP A 132 -24.67 -5.48 -4.99
N GLU A 133 -24.40 -4.21 -5.26
CA GLU A 133 -23.99 -3.73 -6.60
C GLU A 133 -22.68 -4.39 -7.06
N ILE A 134 -21.70 -4.53 -6.16
CA ILE A 134 -20.44 -5.24 -6.45
C ILE A 134 -20.73 -6.72 -6.76
N ARG A 135 -21.54 -7.40 -5.94
CA ARG A 135 -21.91 -8.80 -6.18
C ARG A 135 -22.59 -9.00 -7.54
N ASP A 136 -23.45 -8.06 -7.94
CA ASP A 136 -24.11 -8.12 -9.24
C ASP A 136 -23.10 -8.00 -10.40
N MET A 137 -22.08 -7.12 -10.27
CA MET A 137 -21.01 -7.02 -11.28
C MET A 137 -20.18 -8.30 -11.38
N TYR A 138 -19.85 -8.94 -10.25
CA TYR A 138 -19.16 -10.23 -10.25
C TYR A 138 -19.99 -11.34 -10.91
N LYS A 139 -21.30 -11.37 -10.64
CA LYS A 139 -22.22 -12.31 -11.26
C LYS A 139 -22.27 -12.11 -12.78
N GLU A 140 -22.34 -10.85 -13.23
CA GLU A 140 -22.37 -10.50 -14.65
C GLU A 140 -21.03 -10.85 -15.35
N ALA A 141 -19.91 -10.73 -14.65
CA ALA A 141 -18.59 -11.14 -15.14
C ALA A 141 -18.37 -12.67 -15.07
N ASP A 142 -19.28 -13.43 -14.49
CA ASP A 142 -19.09 -14.85 -14.15
C ASP A 142 -17.79 -15.06 -13.33
N ALA A 143 -17.49 -14.12 -12.41
CA ALA A 143 -16.33 -14.16 -11.54
C ALA A 143 -16.73 -14.49 -10.09
N THR A 144 -15.81 -15.06 -9.31
CA THR A 144 -16.06 -15.42 -7.92
C THR A 144 -15.74 -14.24 -7.00
N LEU A 145 -16.69 -13.84 -6.16
CA LEU A 145 -16.48 -12.93 -5.05
C LEU A 145 -16.51 -13.72 -3.74
N ALA A 146 -15.39 -13.82 -3.05
CA ALA A 146 -15.28 -14.48 -1.75
C ALA A 146 -15.33 -13.48 -0.59
N THR A 147 -14.88 -12.26 -0.81
CA THR A 147 -14.78 -11.19 0.19
C THR A 147 -14.75 -9.81 -0.46
N ILE A 148 -14.95 -8.80 0.38
CA ILE A 148 -14.65 -7.41 0.11
C ILE A 148 -13.78 -6.92 1.27
N HIS A 149 -12.71 -6.20 0.97
CA HIS A 149 -11.89 -5.56 1.98
C HIS A 149 -12.59 -4.27 2.46
N PHE A 150 -12.82 -4.17 3.77
CA PHE A 150 -13.58 -3.08 4.38
C PHE A 150 -12.71 -2.06 5.12
N GLY A 151 -11.44 -1.93 4.73
CA GLY A 151 -10.52 -0.96 5.33
C GLY A 151 -10.22 -1.27 6.79
N GLY A 152 -10.31 -0.26 7.62
CA GLY A 152 -10.14 -0.40 9.07
C GLY A 152 -9.04 0.45 9.66
N ASP A 153 -8.18 0.98 8.85
CA ASP A 153 -6.99 1.68 9.27
C ASP A 153 -7.24 3.16 9.65
N GLU A 154 -6.33 3.67 10.44
CA GLU A 154 -6.09 5.08 10.72
C GLU A 154 -7.32 5.92 11.13
N VAL A 155 -8.28 5.34 11.85
CA VAL A 155 -9.43 6.11 12.40
C VAL A 155 -8.94 7.08 13.48
N PRO A 156 -9.13 8.40 13.28
CA PRO A 156 -8.50 9.39 14.14
C PRO A 156 -9.15 9.44 15.54
N ARG A 157 -8.37 9.76 16.55
CA ARG A 157 -8.91 10.05 17.88
C ARG A 157 -9.81 11.29 17.84
N GLY A 158 -10.90 11.25 18.62
CA GLY A 158 -11.88 12.34 18.70
C GLY A 158 -13.01 12.27 17.67
N VAL A 159 -12.94 11.32 16.73
CA VAL A 159 -14.06 10.99 15.84
C VAL A 159 -15.26 10.51 16.68
N TRP A 160 -16.48 10.81 16.22
CA TRP A 160 -17.77 10.45 16.84
C TRP A 160 -18.05 11.10 18.21
N ALA A 161 -17.08 11.73 18.84
CA ALA A 161 -17.23 12.31 20.19
C ALA A 161 -18.34 13.37 20.29
N GLY A 162 -18.68 14.03 19.19
CA GLY A 162 -19.75 15.04 19.10
C GLY A 162 -20.97 14.56 18.29
N SER A 163 -21.04 13.29 17.90
CA SER A 163 -22.18 12.77 17.12
C SER A 163 -23.40 12.50 18.00
N PRO A 164 -24.56 13.14 17.73
CA PRO A 164 -25.80 12.82 18.43
C PRO A 164 -26.25 11.37 18.26
N ALA A 165 -26.01 10.77 17.08
CA ALA A 165 -26.35 9.37 16.82
C ALA A 165 -25.54 8.41 17.68
N VAL A 166 -24.23 8.68 17.84
CA VAL A 166 -23.35 7.89 18.71
C VAL A 166 -23.76 8.00 20.18
N HIS A 167 -24.08 9.21 20.65
CA HIS A 167 -24.56 9.38 22.03
C HIS A 167 -25.88 8.65 22.29
N ALA A 168 -26.82 8.66 21.32
CA ALA A 168 -28.05 7.89 21.41
C ALA A 168 -27.77 6.40 21.46
N LEU A 169 -26.93 5.88 20.55
CA LEU A 169 -26.54 4.48 20.52
C LEU A 169 -25.92 4.02 21.86
N MET A 170 -24.99 4.80 22.42
CA MET A 170 -24.34 4.48 23.70
C MET A 170 -25.31 4.46 24.86
N LYS A 171 -26.36 5.29 24.83
CA LYS A 171 -27.42 5.31 25.84
C LYS A 171 -28.35 4.10 25.74
N GLU A 172 -28.66 3.66 24.54
CA GLU A 172 -29.65 2.63 24.27
C GLU A 172 -29.05 1.22 24.24
N ASN A 173 -27.80 1.09 23.80
CA ASN A 173 -27.10 -0.18 23.63
C ASN A 173 -26.17 -0.47 24.81
N GLY A 174 -26.57 -1.41 25.67
CA GLY A 174 -25.78 -1.78 26.86
C GLY A 174 -24.39 -2.39 26.58
N ARG A 175 -24.06 -2.72 25.32
CA ARG A 175 -22.76 -3.25 24.92
C ARG A 175 -21.80 -2.18 24.42
N VAL A 176 -22.30 -1.00 24.02
CA VAL A 176 -21.51 0.13 23.54
C VAL A 176 -21.41 1.18 24.64
N LYS A 177 -20.35 1.14 25.43
CA LYS A 177 -20.15 2.03 26.59
C LYS A 177 -19.05 3.08 26.37
N THR A 178 -18.12 2.81 25.47
CA THR A 178 -16.98 3.66 25.16
C THR A 178 -16.86 3.87 23.64
N MET A 179 -16.05 4.84 23.21
CA MET A 179 -15.75 5.02 21.79
C MET A 179 -15.05 3.82 21.17
N ASP A 180 -14.23 3.09 21.94
CA ASP A 180 -13.56 1.89 21.48
C ASP A 180 -14.56 0.75 21.20
N ASP A 181 -15.69 0.67 21.90
CA ASP A 181 -16.73 -0.32 21.67
C ASP A 181 -17.45 -0.12 20.32
N LEU A 182 -17.47 1.12 19.79
CA LEU A 182 -18.07 1.43 18.48
C LEU A 182 -17.36 0.69 17.35
N TRP A 183 -16.07 0.45 17.49
CA TRP A 183 -15.27 -0.31 16.54
C TRP A 183 -15.78 -1.75 16.41
N TYR A 184 -15.97 -2.44 17.54
CA TYR A 184 -16.46 -3.81 17.58
C TYR A 184 -17.92 -3.90 17.16
N TYR A 185 -18.72 -2.89 17.52
CA TYR A 185 -20.10 -2.77 17.07
C TYR A 185 -20.17 -2.68 15.54
N PHE A 186 -19.36 -1.81 14.95
CA PHE A 186 -19.34 -1.59 13.50
C PHE A 186 -18.94 -2.87 12.75
N TYR A 187 -17.76 -3.42 13.06
CA TYR A 187 -17.29 -4.64 12.37
C TYR A 187 -18.08 -5.88 12.68
N GLY A 188 -18.70 -5.98 13.84
CA GLY A 188 -19.68 -7.03 14.14
C GLY A 188 -20.89 -6.97 13.21
N ASN A 189 -21.40 -5.78 12.92
CA ASN A 189 -22.51 -5.59 11.97
C ASN A 189 -22.07 -5.90 10.53
N ILE A 190 -20.89 -5.43 10.11
CA ILE A 190 -20.33 -5.73 8.77
C ILE A 190 -20.13 -7.24 8.60
N ASN A 191 -19.48 -7.92 9.56
CA ASN A 191 -19.28 -9.36 9.53
C ASN A 191 -20.61 -10.12 9.40
N SER A 192 -21.63 -9.69 10.17
CA SER A 192 -22.96 -10.29 10.13
C SER A 192 -23.64 -10.09 8.77
N MET A 193 -23.48 -8.91 8.16
CA MET A 193 -23.99 -8.61 6.82
C MET A 193 -23.31 -9.49 5.76
N LEU A 194 -21.98 -9.59 5.81
CA LEU A 194 -21.19 -10.37 4.85
C LEU A 194 -21.50 -11.87 4.96
N LYS A 195 -21.59 -12.42 6.16
CA LYS A 195 -21.97 -13.83 6.39
C LYS A 195 -23.32 -14.18 5.76
N LYS A 196 -24.33 -13.31 5.87
CA LYS A 196 -25.64 -13.50 5.22
C LYS A 196 -25.54 -13.56 3.70
N LYS A 197 -24.48 -12.99 3.12
CA LYS A 197 -24.22 -12.96 1.67
C LYS A 197 -23.22 -14.04 1.24
N GLY A 198 -22.76 -14.90 2.15
CA GLY A 198 -21.76 -15.94 1.89
C GLY A 198 -20.34 -15.43 1.74
N LEU A 199 -20.05 -14.23 2.26
CA LEU A 199 -18.74 -13.58 2.21
C LEU A 199 -18.09 -13.59 3.60
N TYR A 200 -16.74 -13.55 3.65
CA TYR A 200 -16.01 -13.35 4.90
C TYR A 200 -15.53 -11.90 5.03
N LEU A 201 -15.24 -11.46 6.25
CA LEU A 201 -14.72 -10.14 6.54
C LEU A 201 -13.20 -10.09 6.27
N TYR A 202 -12.77 -9.08 5.56
CA TYR A 202 -11.38 -8.76 5.27
C TYR A 202 -11.13 -7.28 5.49
N GLY A 203 -9.94 -6.91 5.97
CA GLY A 203 -9.53 -5.51 6.14
C GLY A 203 -8.15 -5.41 6.77
N TRP A 204 -7.79 -4.19 7.19
CA TRP A 204 -6.50 -3.92 7.83
C TRP A 204 -6.42 -4.51 9.24
N GLU A 205 -5.21 -4.60 9.77
CA GLU A 205 -4.90 -5.20 11.08
C GLU A 205 -5.77 -4.71 12.22
N GLU A 206 -6.21 -3.44 12.15
CA GLU A 206 -7.04 -2.83 13.17
C GLU A 206 -8.36 -3.55 13.41
N ILE A 207 -8.91 -4.24 12.39
CA ILE A 207 -10.12 -5.06 12.54
C ILE A 207 -9.88 -6.22 13.53
N GLY A 208 -8.67 -6.79 13.47
CA GLY A 208 -8.24 -7.88 14.35
C GLY A 208 -7.73 -7.43 15.72
N MET A 209 -7.63 -6.12 15.97
CA MET A 209 -7.07 -5.57 17.20
C MET A 209 -8.12 -5.21 18.22
N ARG A 210 -7.78 -5.34 19.50
CA ARG A 210 -8.55 -4.83 20.62
C ARG A 210 -7.68 -3.94 21.50
N ASN A 211 -8.09 -2.68 21.62
CA ASN A 211 -7.49 -1.76 22.57
C ASN A 211 -7.91 -2.15 24.00
N THR A 212 -6.94 -2.31 24.88
CA THR A 212 -7.16 -2.62 26.29
C THR A 212 -6.15 -1.88 27.17
N ARG A 213 -6.32 -1.99 28.47
CA ARG A 213 -5.35 -1.49 29.44
C ARG A 213 -4.90 -2.64 30.34
N LEU A 214 -3.57 -2.80 30.43
CA LEU A 214 -2.93 -3.70 31.37
C LEU A 214 -2.08 -2.85 32.32
N ASP A 215 -2.28 -2.98 33.62
CA ASP A 215 -1.60 -2.16 34.65
C ASP A 215 -1.67 -0.64 34.37
N GLY A 216 -2.83 -0.18 33.87
CA GLY A 216 -3.06 1.22 33.53
C GLY A 216 -2.42 1.69 32.21
N ARG A 217 -1.64 0.87 31.55
CA ARG A 217 -0.97 1.19 30.27
C ARG A 217 -1.81 0.68 29.08
N PRO A 218 -1.87 1.45 27.97
CA PRO A 218 -2.52 0.98 26.75
C PRO A 218 -1.83 -0.27 26.21
N HIS A 219 -2.61 -1.27 25.85
CA HIS A 219 -2.18 -2.48 25.17
C HIS A 219 -3.08 -2.80 23.99
N ILE A 220 -2.49 -3.35 22.95
CA ILE A 220 -3.20 -3.87 21.78
C ILE A 220 -3.10 -5.38 21.82
N LEU A 221 -4.25 -6.04 21.82
CA LEU A 221 -4.35 -7.50 21.80
C LEU A 221 -5.10 -7.95 20.54
N PRO A 222 -4.87 -9.18 20.05
CA PRO A 222 -5.80 -9.81 19.11
C PRO A 222 -7.22 -9.82 19.71
N ASN A 223 -8.21 -9.41 18.92
CA ASN A 223 -9.59 -9.35 19.40
C ASN A 223 -10.17 -10.76 19.55
N PRO A 224 -10.47 -11.25 20.75
CA PRO A 224 -10.97 -12.60 20.96
C PRO A 224 -12.38 -12.82 20.38
N ASP A 225 -13.18 -11.77 20.22
CA ASP A 225 -14.56 -11.87 19.72
C ASP A 225 -14.59 -12.22 18.21
N PHE A 226 -13.48 -12.00 17.50
CA PHE A 226 -13.34 -12.27 16.07
C PHE A 226 -12.36 -13.42 15.77
N ALA A 227 -11.60 -13.87 16.75
CA ALA A 227 -10.71 -15.02 16.60
C ALA A 227 -11.51 -16.28 16.24
N GLY A 228 -11.09 -17.00 15.22
CA GLY A 228 -11.80 -18.20 14.72
C GLY A 228 -13.03 -17.93 13.83
N GLU A 229 -13.36 -16.67 13.55
CA GLU A 229 -14.46 -16.26 12.68
C GLU A 229 -14.13 -16.27 11.17
N ASN A 230 -12.99 -16.83 10.78
CA ASN A 230 -12.46 -16.79 9.41
C ASN A 230 -12.27 -15.36 8.88
N ILE A 231 -11.80 -14.44 9.73
CA ILE A 231 -11.50 -13.07 9.36
C ILE A 231 -10.08 -13.01 8.84
N GLN A 232 -9.92 -12.34 7.71
CA GLN A 232 -8.63 -12.07 7.10
C GLN A 232 -8.21 -10.62 7.37
N VAL A 233 -6.93 -10.42 7.66
CA VAL A 233 -6.37 -9.09 7.91
C VAL A 233 -5.06 -8.89 7.16
N ASP A 234 -4.91 -7.72 6.58
CA ASP A 234 -3.62 -7.24 6.07
C ASP A 234 -2.86 -6.54 7.19
N VAL A 235 -1.65 -6.98 7.45
CA VAL A 235 -0.82 -6.38 8.50
C VAL A 235 0.32 -5.61 7.86
N TRP A 236 0.23 -4.28 7.95
CA TRP A 236 1.15 -3.36 7.31
C TRP A 236 2.19 -2.78 8.27
N ASN A 237 1.80 -2.54 9.53
CA ASN A 237 2.64 -1.81 10.48
C ASN A 237 3.69 -2.72 11.13
N ASN A 238 4.87 -2.71 10.54
CA ASN A 238 6.06 -3.32 11.14
C ASN A 238 7.15 -2.29 11.45
N VAL A 239 6.80 -1.01 11.53
CA VAL A 239 7.76 0.08 11.77
C VAL A 239 8.42 -0.08 13.12
N ILE A 240 9.74 -0.20 13.12
CA ILE A 240 10.55 -0.37 14.31
C ILE A 240 10.43 0.88 15.19
N GLY A 241 10.10 0.67 16.47
CA GLY A 241 9.84 1.72 17.46
C GLY A 241 8.39 2.13 17.60
N TRP A 242 7.46 1.62 16.76
CA TRP A 242 6.03 1.94 16.89
C TRP A 242 5.25 0.94 17.76
N GLY A 243 5.89 -0.17 18.16
CA GLY A 243 5.32 -1.13 19.11
C GLY A 243 4.42 -2.20 18.50
N ALA A 244 4.30 -2.24 17.17
CA ALA A 244 3.51 -3.21 16.43
C ALA A 244 4.37 -4.25 15.67
N GLU A 245 5.68 -4.31 15.94
CA GLU A 245 6.62 -5.12 15.18
C GLU A 245 6.33 -6.62 15.22
N ASP A 246 5.62 -7.10 16.24
CA ASP A 246 5.22 -8.50 16.40
C ASP A 246 3.72 -8.74 16.13
N LEU A 247 2.98 -7.71 15.79
CA LEU A 247 1.53 -7.79 15.60
C LEU A 247 1.10 -8.84 14.56
N PRO A 248 1.77 -8.99 13.39
CA PRO A 248 1.43 -10.04 12.44
C PRO A 248 1.45 -11.43 13.06
N TYR A 249 2.48 -11.73 13.86
CA TYR A 249 2.61 -13.04 14.50
C TYR A 249 1.61 -13.24 15.64
N ARG A 250 1.33 -12.18 16.41
CA ARG A 250 0.29 -12.25 17.45
C ARG A 250 -1.09 -12.56 16.88
N LEU A 251 -1.46 -11.90 15.77
CA LEU A 251 -2.73 -12.14 15.08
C LEU A 251 -2.80 -13.54 14.49
N ALA A 252 -1.75 -13.98 13.79
CA ALA A 252 -1.68 -15.31 13.21
C ALA A 252 -1.74 -16.42 14.28
N ASN A 253 -1.01 -16.25 15.39
CA ASN A 253 -1.04 -17.18 16.53
C ASN A 253 -2.42 -17.21 17.23
N ALA A 254 -3.18 -16.14 17.16
CA ALA A 254 -4.55 -16.04 17.67
C ALA A 254 -5.63 -16.61 16.72
N GLY A 255 -5.25 -17.04 15.49
CA GLY A 255 -6.16 -17.70 14.55
C GLY A 255 -6.72 -16.81 13.45
N TYR A 256 -6.28 -15.54 13.32
CA TYR A 256 -6.60 -14.70 12.18
C TYR A 256 -5.86 -15.15 10.93
N LYS A 257 -6.49 -15.06 9.77
CA LYS A 257 -5.78 -15.21 8.48
C LYS A 257 -5.05 -13.90 8.19
N VAL A 258 -3.72 -13.95 8.16
CA VAL A 258 -2.84 -12.78 8.07
C VAL A 258 -2.16 -12.73 6.71
N ILE A 259 -2.40 -11.68 5.95
CA ILE A 259 -1.58 -11.31 4.80
C ILE A 259 -0.48 -10.36 5.30
N LEU A 260 0.77 -10.67 4.99
CA LEU A 260 1.89 -9.84 5.38
C LEU A 260 2.13 -8.74 4.34
N SER A 261 1.92 -7.50 4.75
CA SER A 261 2.05 -6.31 3.90
C SER A 261 3.00 -5.27 4.51
N PRO A 262 4.16 -5.67 5.08
CA PRO A 262 4.98 -4.81 5.92
C PRO A 262 5.52 -3.59 5.17
N VAL A 263 5.33 -2.41 5.74
CA VAL A 263 5.73 -1.13 5.11
C VAL A 263 7.21 -1.09 4.73
N SER A 264 8.08 -1.62 5.57
CA SER A 264 9.53 -1.62 5.32
C SER A 264 9.97 -2.47 4.12
N ASN A 265 9.10 -3.36 3.61
CA ASN A 265 9.45 -4.32 2.56
C ASN A 265 8.49 -4.31 1.36
N MET A 266 7.23 -3.88 1.55
CA MET A 266 6.16 -4.13 0.58
C MET A 266 5.40 -2.89 0.11
N TYR A 267 5.74 -1.67 0.59
CA TYR A 267 5.13 -0.42 0.14
C TYR A 267 5.83 0.11 -1.10
N PHE A 268 5.34 -0.24 -2.26
CA PHE A 268 5.99 0.04 -3.55
C PHE A 268 5.89 1.50 -3.98
N ASP A 269 5.03 2.29 -3.35
CA ASP A 269 4.96 3.75 -3.48
C ASP A 269 6.06 4.50 -2.71
N LEU A 270 6.83 3.83 -1.85
CA LEU A 270 8.01 4.43 -1.23
C LEU A 270 9.13 4.60 -2.26
N ALA A 271 9.85 5.72 -2.11
CA ALA A 271 10.96 6.09 -3.00
C ALA A 271 12.06 5.03 -3.00
N TYR A 272 12.66 4.79 -4.16
CA TYR A 272 13.75 3.84 -4.30
C TYR A 272 15.01 4.27 -3.57
N GLN A 273 15.29 5.58 -3.54
CA GLN A 273 16.51 6.13 -2.97
C GLN A 273 16.30 7.58 -2.51
N LYS A 274 17.22 8.07 -1.70
CA LYS A 274 17.24 9.46 -1.24
C LYS A 274 17.77 10.38 -2.34
N ALA A 275 16.88 10.93 -3.17
CA ALA A 275 17.20 11.91 -4.20
C ALA A 275 16.05 12.89 -4.36
N PHE A 276 16.33 14.17 -4.67
CA PHE A 276 15.31 15.21 -4.79
C PHE A 276 14.27 14.95 -5.88
N ASP A 277 14.66 14.28 -6.93
CA ASP A 277 13.84 13.98 -8.10
C ASP A 277 13.34 12.52 -8.14
N GLU A 278 13.56 11.75 -7.05
CA GLU A 278 13.00 10.40 -6.92
C GLU A 278 11.53 10.49 -6.51
N PRO A 279 10.59 9.91 -7.28
CA PRO A 279 9.19 9.90 -6.92
C PRO A 279 8.92 8.98 -5.73
N GLY A 280 7.83 9.26 -5.02
CA GLY A 280 7.37 8.45 -3.89
C GLY A 280 7.59 9.11 -2.54
N TYR A 281 6.94 8.57 -1.52
CA TYR A 281 7.17 8.92 -0.13
C TYR A 281 8.38 8.19 0.45
N TYR A 282 8.81 8.61 1.65
CA TYR A 282 9.90 7.98 2.39
C TYR A 282 9.64 7.92 3.90
N TRP A 283 8.38 8.08 4.31
CA TRP A 283 8.00 8.00 5.72
C TRP A 283 8.23 6.62 6.34
N GLY A 284 8.17 5.56 5.52
CA GLY A 284 8.46 4.18 5.90
C GLY A 284 9.88 3.71 5.55
N GLY A 285 10.76 4.64 5.12
CA GLY A 285 12.11 4.36 4.62
C GLY A 285 12.21 4.39 3.10
N TYR A 286 13.30 3.87 2.57
CA TYR A 286 13.52 3.69 1.13
C TYR A 286 13.34 2.22 0.76
N LEU A 287 12.73 1.98 -0.40
CA LEU A 287 12.37 0.64 -0.82
C LEU A 287 12.81 0.38 -2.26
N ASP A 288 13.88 -0.38 -2.43
CA ASP A 288 14.30 -0.93 -3.72
C ASP A 288 13.96 -2.44 -3.77
N ILE A 289 14.30 -3.10 -4.84
CA ILE A 289 14.01 -4.51 -5.13
C ILE A 289 14.60 -5.49 -4.12
N ASP A 290 15.65 -5.10 -3.39
CA ASP A 290 16.27 -5.89 -2.34
C ASP A 290 15.33 -6.13 -1.15
N LYS A 291 14.49 -5.15 -0.80
CA LYS A 291 13.60 -5.21 0.37
C LYS A 291 12.56 -6.35 0.28
N PRO A 292 11.76 -6.47 -0.79
CA PRO A 292 10.86 -7.62 -0.92
C PRO A 292 11.61 -8.93 -1.16
N PHE A 293 12.77 -8.92 -1.86
CA PHE A 293 13.58 -10.13 -2.04
C PHE A 293 14.10 -10.70 -0.72
N TYR A 294 14.57 -9.82 0.18
CA TYR A 294 15.21 -10.18 1.45
C TYR A 294 14.21 -10.51 2.56
N PHE A 295 12.93 -10.25 2.35
CA PHE A 295 11.88 -10.53 3.33
C PHE A 295 11.78 -12.03 3.65
N ILE A 296 11.70 -12.40 4.94
CA ILE A 296 11.47 -13.77 5.41
C ILE A 296 10.10 -13.82 6.10
N PRO A 297 9.04 -14.30 5.45
CA PRO A 297 7.68 -14.22 5.99
C PRO A 297 7.49 -14.85 7.38
N PHE A 298 8.19 -15.97 7.66
CA PHE A 298 8.03 -16.71 8.92
C PHE A 298 9.06 -16.37 10.00
N ASP A 299 10.01 -15.48 9.71
CA ASP A 299 10.97 -14.93 10.69
C ASP A 299 11.58 -13.62 10.18
N TYR A 300 10.73 -12.61 9.91
CA TYR A 300 11.21 -11.33 9.36
C TYR A 300 12.11 -10.55 10.34
N TYR A 301 12.15 -10.89 11.63
CA TYR A 301 13.09 -10.28 12.57
C TYR A 301 14.57 -10.58 12.20
N LYS A 302 14.81 -11.73 11.57
CA LYS A 302 16.16 -12.11 11.13
C LYS A 302 16.76 -11.11 10.14
N ASN A 303 15.90 -10.45 9.35
CA ASN A 303 16.29 -9.52 8.29
C ASN A 303 15.90 -8.06 8.56
N SER A 304 15.28 -7.76 9.69
CA SER A 304 14.99 -6.39 10.12
C SER A 304 16.24 -5.78 10.77
N THR A 305 17.17 -5.30 9.94
CA THR A 305 18.50 -4.86 10.36
C THR A 305 18.67 -3.35 10.44
N GLU A 306 17.66 -2.59 10.01
CA GLU A 306 17.64 -1.12 10.05
C GLU A 306 16.24 -0.60 10.35
N ASP A 307 16.15 0.57 10.96
CA ASP A 307 14.92 1.33 11.13
C ASP A 307 14.63 2.23 9.90
N ILE A 308 13.51 2.97 9.93
CA ILE A 308 13.11 3.88 8.83
C ILE A 308 14.10 5.04 8.59
N ASN A 309 15.01 5.31 9.51
CA ASN A 309 16.03 6.34 9.41
C ASN A 309 17.39 5.78 8.96
N GLY A 310 17.49 4.45 8.75
CA GLY A 310 18.72 3.76 8.41
C GLY A 310 19.62 3.46 9.61
N ASN A 311 19.12 3.60 10.84
CA ASN A 311 19.88 3.20 12.03
C ASN A 311 19.92 1.67 12.15
N THR A 312 21.08 1.13 12.52
CA THR A 312 21.25 -0.32 12.70
C THR A 312 20.37 -0.87 13.83
N VAL A 313 19.63 -1.92 13.53
CA VAL A 313 18.83 -2.69 14.48
C VAL A 313 19.45 -4.07 14.64
N THR A 314 19.63 -4.51 15.88
CA THR A 314 20.18 -5.83 16.20
C THR A 314 19.08 -6.79 16.62
N SER A 315 19.35 -8.09 16.60
CA SER A 315 18.41 -9.13 17.06
C SER A 315 17.99 -8.95 18.52
N GLN A 316 18.78 -8.22 19.34
CA GLN A 316 18.46 -7.90 20.73
C GLN A 316 17.19 -7.05 20.84
N TYR A 317 16.88 -6.21 19.85
CA TYR A 317 15.66 -5.41 19.79
C TYR A 317 14.39 -6.28 19.83
N PHE A 318 14.44 -7.44 19.21
CA PHE A 318 13.31 -8.37 19.12
C PHE A 318 13.24 -9.38 20.26
N LYS A 319 14.09 -9.24 21.29
CA LYS A 319 14.02 -10.09 22.48
C LYS A 319 12.73 -9.80 23.24
N GLY A 320 11.92 -10.86 23.46
CA GLY A 320 10.61 -10.73 24.12
C GLY A 320 9.45 -10.36 23.19
N LYS A 321 9.70 -10.12 21.91
CA LYS A 321 8.64 -10.02 20.91
C LYS A 321 8.07 -11.41 20.60
N GLU A 322 6.76 -11.45 20.28
CA GLU A 322 6.07 -12.69 19.93
C GLU A 322 6.73 -13.39 18.74
N ARG A 323 6.87 -14.72 18.83
CA ARG A 323 7.37 -15.56 17.73
C ARG A 323 6.23 -16.34 17.10
N LEU A 324 6.36 -16.55 15.79
CA LEU A 324 5.38 -17.32 15.05
C LEU A 324 5.40 -18.79 15.47
N THR A 325 4.25 -19.30 15.87
CA THR A 325 4.03 -20.72 16.19
C THR A 325 3.79 -21.53 14.91
N ASP A 326 3.85 -22.87 14.99
CA ASP A 326 3.51 -23.71 13.84
C ASP A 326 2.03 -23.53 13.44
N TYR A 327 1.12 -23.41 14.41
CA TYR A 327 -0.28 -23.05 14.15
C TYR A 327 -0.40 -21.68 13.45
N GLY A 328 0.37 -20.67 13.91
CA GLY A 328 0.38 -19.35 13.30
C GLY A 328 0.86 -19.36 11.85
N LYS A 329 1.81 -20.23 11.49
CA LYS A 329 2.29 -20.34 10.09
C LYS A 329 1.18 -20.75 9.11
N GLU A 330 0.28 -21.64 9.53
CA GLU A 330 -0.87 -22.08 8.73
C GLU A 330 -1.92 -20.96 8.54
N ASN A 331 -1.81 -19.91 9.35
CA ASN A 331 -2.65 -18.73 9.29
C ASN A 331 -2.05 -17.56 8.51
N ILE A 332 -0.89 -17.76 7.86
CA ILE A 332 -0.28 -16.76 6.94
C ILE A 332 -0.40 -17.30 5.51
N PRO A 333 -1.52 -17.05 4.80
CA PRO A 333 -1.73 -17.53 3.44
C PRO A 333 -0.90 -16.81 2.39
N GLY A 334 -0.37 -15.60 2.68
CA GLY A 334 0.35 -14.85 1.66
C GLY A 334 1.05 -13.58 2.11
N ILE A 335 1.65 -12.94 1.13
CA ILE A 335 2.30 -11.63 1.22
C ILE A 335 1.69 -10.70 0.17
N GLN A 336 1.67 -9.40 0.43
CA GLN A 336 1.08 -8.42 -0.46
C GLN A 336 2.00 -7.20 -0.62
N GLY A 337 2.16 -6.72 -1.86
CA GLY A 337 2.78 -5.43 -2.17
C GLY A 337 1.72 -4.35 -2.32
N LEU A 338 1.96 -3.19 -1.73
CA LEU A 338 1.05 -2.05 -1.72
C LEU A 338 1.58 -0.93 -2.61
N LEU A 339 0.69 -0.25 -3.32
CA LEU A 339 1.03 0.87 -4.20
C LEU A 339 -0.02 1.97 -4.04
N TRP A 340 0.22 2.89 -3.11
CA TRP A 340 -0.64 4.04 -2.86
C TRP A 340 -0.44 5.11 -3.93
N SER A 341 -1.50 5.81 -4.28
CA SER A 341 -1.52 6.62 -5.50
C SER A 341 -1.39 8.13 -5.28
N GLU A 342 -1.19 8.61 -4.05
CA GLU A 342 -1.16 10.06 -3.74
C GLU A 342 -0.15 10.83 -4.57
N THR A 343 1.00 10.22 -4.88
CA THR A 343 2.06 10.86 -5.67
C THR A 343 2.14 10.36 -7.12
N LEU A 344 1.28 9.42 -7.52
CA LEU A 344 1.26 8.87 -8.88
C LEU A 344 0.48 9.78 -9.83
N LYS A 345 1.13 10.25 -10.88
CA LYS A 345 0.57 11.21 -11.85
C LYS A 345 0.23 10.60 -13.20
N SER A 346 0.73 9.39 -13.47
CA SER A 346 0.53 8.73 -14.77
C SER A 346 0.73 7.22 -14.68
N PRO A 347 0.22 6.46 -15.66
CA PRO A 347 0.51 5.02 -15.77
C PRO A 347 2.01 4.71 -15.81
N GLN A 348 2.81 5.53 -16.50
CA GLN A 348 4.26 5.35 -16.57
C GLN A 348 4.93 5.50 -15.21
N GLN A 349 4.46 6.44 -14.38
CA GLN A 349 4.98 6.59 -13.03
C GLN A 349 4.55 5.43 -12.13
N MET A 350 3.34 4.93 -12.29
CA MET A 350 2.87 3.71 -11.60
C MET A 350 3.77 2.52 -11.95
N GLU A 351 4.03 2.29 -13.23
CA GLU A 351 4.92 1.22 -13.72
C GLU A 351 6.35 1.38 -13.18
N TYR A 352 6.86 2.61 -13.12
CA TYR A 352 8.16 2.93 -12.55
C TYR A 352 8.23 2.55 -11.06
N MET A 353 7.20 2.87 -10.28
CA MET A 353 7.17 2.57 -8.85
C MET A 353 6.99 1.07 -8.59
N LEU A 354 6.19 0.40 -9.40
CA LEU A 354 5.87 -1.02 -9.26
C LEU A 354 7.02 -1.93 -9.72
N LEU A 355 7.67 -1.59 -10.84
CA LEU A 355 8.67 -2.42 -11.50
C LEU A 355 10.09 -1.86 -11.36
N PRO A 356 11.07 -2.69 -10.96
CA PRO A 356 11.05 -4.15 -10.86
C PRO A 356 10.71 -4.72 -9.48
N LYS A 357 10.27 -3.93 -8.48
CA LYS A 357 9.97 -4.42 -7.10
C LYS A 357 9.02 -5.62 -7.08
N LEU A 358 7.99 -5.59 -7.95
CA LEU A 358 7.02 -6.69 -8.08
C LEU A 358 7.67 -8.03 -8.42
N LEU A 359 8.78 -8.03 -9.17
CA LEU A 359 9.51 -9.28 -9.49
C LEU A 359 10.11 -9.92 -8.25
N ALA A 360 10.57 -9.11 -7.30
CA ALA A 360 11.11 -9.62 -6.03
C ALA A 360 10.01 -10.09 -5.08
N LEU A 361 8.86 -9.43 -5.07
CA LEU A 361 7.68 -9.95 -4.36
C LEU A 361 7.25 -11.30 -4.94
N ALA A 362 7.19 -11.43 -6.27
CA ALA A 362 6.86 -12.70 -6.92
C ALA A 362 7.87 -13.79 -6.54
N GLU A 363 9.18 -13.51 -6.57
CA GLU A 363 10.23 -14.44 -6.10
C GLU A 363 9.96 -14.88 -4.67
N ARG A 364 9.62 -13.94 -3.78
CA ARG A 364 9.36 -14.24 -2.38
C ARG A 364 8.07 -15.04 -2.18
N ALA A 365 7.02 -14.75 -2.93
CA ALA A 365 5.75 -15.46 -2.85
C ALA A 365 5.88 -16.94 -3.29
N TRP A 366 6.68 -17.20 -4.32
CA TRP A 366 6.92 -18.57 -4.83
C TRP A 366 8.00 -19.33 -4.06
N VAL A 367 8.97 -18.65 -3.43
CA VAL A 367 10.08 -19.25 -2.68
C VAL A 367 10.08 -18.70 -1.25
N GLN A 368 9.10 -19.12 -0.46
CA GLN A 368 8.88 -18.62 0.91
C GLN A 368 10.01 -18.95 1.89
N ASN A 369 10.72 -20.06 1.70
CA ASN A 369 11.82 -20.53 2.57
C ASN A 369 13.10 -20.79 1.77
N PRO A 370 13.80 -19.76 1.26
CA PRO A 370 15.06 -19.96 0.57
C PRO A 370 16.13 -20.49 1.55
N ALA A 371 17.11 -21.24 1.03
CA ALA A 371 18.13 -21.89 1.85
C ALA A 371 18.88 -20.94 2.80
N TRP A 372 19.15 -19.71 2.35
CA TRP A 372 19.79 -18.67 3.17
C TRP A 372 18.92 -18.19 4.34
N ALA A 373 17.59 -18.25 4.22
CA ALA A 373 16.67 -17.84 5.28
C ALA A 373 16.62 -18.87 6.43
N THR A 374 16.76 -20.15 6.12
CA THR A 374 16.68 -21.25 7.08
C THR A 374 18.05 -21.68 7.65
N GLU A 375 19.17 -21.27 7.02
CA GLU A 375 20.51 -21.56 7.49
C GLU A 375 20.79 -20.89 8.85
N LYS A 376 21.35 -21.67 9.78
CA LYS A 376 21.66 -21.23 11.15
C LYS A 376 23.05 -20.59 11.26
N ASP A 377 23.99 -21.04 10.45
CA ASP A 377 25.34 -20.46 10.37
C ASP A 377 25.24 -19.13 9.59
N SER A 378 25.56 -18.02 10.24
CA SER A 378 25.44 -16.67 9.67
C SER A 378 26.37 -16.44 8.48
N VAL A 379 27.56 -17.00 8.47
CA VAL A 379 28.54 -16.87 7.38
C VAL A 379 28.04 -17.63 6.16
N LYS A 380 27.59 -18.86 6.37
CA LYS A 380 27.01 -19.68 5.31
C LYS A 380 25.72 -19.11 4.77
N ALA A 381 24.84 -18.57 5.63
CA ALA A 381 23.63 -17.85 5.23
C ALA A 381 23.96 -16.67 4.33
N ALA A 382 24.96 -15.85 4.68
CA ALA A 382 25.39 -14.71 3.87
C ALA A 382 25.94 -15.13 2.49
N LEU A 383 26.71 -16.21 2.41
CA LEU A 383 27.19 -16.75 1.14
C LEU A 383 26.05 -17.26 0.26
N LEU A 384 25.11 -17.98 0.84
CA LEU A 384 23.91 -18.46 0.12
C LEU A 384 23.05 -17.29 -0.37
N TYR A 385 22.85 -16.28 0.47
CA TYR A 385 22.14 -15.05 0.08
C TYR A 385 22.82 -14.37 -1.09
N THR A 386 24.13 -14.10 -1.00
CA THR A 386 24.89 -13.43 -2.06
C THR A 386 24.79 -14.18 -3.40
N LYS A 387 24.86 -15.50 -3.35
CA LYS A 387 24.70 -16.34 -4.55
C LYS A 387 23.28 -16.20 -5.12
N ASN A 388 22.24 -16.35 -4.32
CA ASN A 388 20.84 -16.23 -4.77
C ASN A 388 20.53 -14.83 -5.29
N TRP A 389 20.99 -13.81 -4.58
CA TRP A 389 20.82 -12.41 -5.01
C TRP A 389 21.46 -12.16 -6.37
N SER A 390 22.71 -12.60 -6.57
CA SER A 390 23.37 -12.49 -7.87
C SER A 390 22.63 -13.23 -8.99
N GLN A 391 22.14 -14.43 -8.71
CA GLN A 391 21.31 -15.19 -9.67
C GLN A 391 20.03 -14.45 -10.02
N PHE A 392 19.31 -13.96 -9.02
CA PHE A 392 18.07 -13.20 -9.20
C PHE A 392 18.30 -11.95 -10.04
N LEU A 393 19.30 -11.13 -9.74
CA LEU A 393 19.62 -9.92 -10.49
C LEU A 393 20.01 -10.23 -11.95
N ASN A 394 20.71 -11.34 -12.20
CA ASN A 394 21.00 -11.77 -13.57
C ASN A 394 19.74 -12.18 -14.34
N VAL A 395 18.79 -12.87 -13.69
CA VAL A 395 17.51 -13.23 -14.30
C VAL A 395 16.70 -11.97 -14.60
N VAL A 396 16.57 -11.07 -13.61
CA VAL A 396 15.84 -9.81 -13.80
C VAL A 396 16.44 -8.99 -14.94
N GLY A 397 17.75 -8.74 -14.91
CA GLY A 397 18.38 -7.83 -15.88
C GLY A 397 18.52 -8.40 -17.29
N LYS A 398 18.80 -9.71 -17.41
CA LYS A 398 19.07 -10.35 -18.72
C LYS A 398 17.84 -11.01 -19.37
N ARG A 399 16.79 -11.30 -18.59
CA ARG A 399 15.61 -11.98 -19.10
C ARG A 399 14.33 -11.18 -18.89
N GLU A 400 14.03 -10.77 -17.64
CA GLU A 400 12.73 -10.18 -17.35
C GLU A 400 12.63 -8.71 -17.82
N MET A 401 13.66 -7.89 -17.62
CA MET A 401 13.64 -6.51 -18.13
C MET A 401 13.51 -6.45 -19.67
N PRO A 402 14.28 -7.22 -20.45
CA PRO A 402 14.05 -7.30 -21.89
C PRO A 402 12.64 -7.78 -22.28
N ARG A 403 12.03 -8.71 -21.52
CA ARG A 403 10.62 -9.09 -21.74
C ARG A 403 9.67 -7.95 -21.47
N LEU A 404 9.88 -7.20 -20.39
CA LEU A 404 9.08 -6.02 -20.02
C LEU A 404 9.21 -4.90 -21.07
N ASP A 405 10.29 -4.82 -21.84
CA ASP A 405 10.44 -3.85 -22.92
C ASP A 405 9.44 -4.05 -24.06
N TYR A 406 8.89 -5.28 -24.26
CA TYR A 406 8.06 -5.63 -25.39
C TYR A 406 6.69 -6.24 -25.02
N TYR A 407 6.57 -6.84 -23.84
CA TYR A 407 5.32 -7.45 -23.40
C TYR A 407 4.22 -6.40 -23.23
N ALA A 408 3.03 -6.68 -23.77
CA ALA A 408 1.86 -5.79 -23.69
C ALA A 408 2.13 -4.34 -24.15
N GLY A 409 3.03 -4.13 -25.12
CA GLY A 409 3.40 -2.79 -25.61
C GLY A 409 4.56 -2.15 -24.87
N GLY A 410 5.14 -2.83 -23.90
CA GLY A 410 6.27 -2.36 -23.08
C GLY A 410 5.86 -1.64 -21.81
N PHE A 411 6.69 -1.75 -20.77
CA PHE A 411 6.49 -1.13 -19.46
C PHE A 411 7.57 -0.10 -19.15
N HIS A 412 7.20 0.98 -18.48
CA HIS A 412 8.11 2.04 -18.02
C HIS A 412 8.76 1.71 -16.66
N TYR A 413 9.27 0.49 -16.50
CA TYR A 413 9.97 0.09 -15.28
C TYR A 413 11.18 1.00 -14.98
N ARG A 414 11.61 1.06 -13.72
CA ARG A 414 12.79 1.84 -13.30
C ARG A 414 14.07 1.27 -13.92
N VAL A 415 14.81 2.11 -14.65
CA VAL A 415 16.20 1.87 -15.01
C VAL A 415 17.07 2.53 -13.94
N PRO A 416 17.84 1.80 -13.14
CA PRO A 416 18.59 2.37 -12.02
C PRO A 416 19.74 3.28 -12.51
N SER A 417 20.17 4.18 -11.63
CA SER A 417 21.38 4.96 -11.85
C SER A 417 22.62 4.09 -11.85
N VAL A 418 23.63 4.50 -12.58
CA VAL A 418 24.95 3.85 -12.59
C VAL A 418 25.65 4.12 -11.26
N GLY A 419 26.16 3.09 -10.61
CA GLY A 419 27.12 3.24 -9.52
C GLY A 419 28.50 3.57 -10.11
N ALA A 420 29.10 4.68 -9.68
CA ALA A 420 30.42 5.07 -10.16
C ALA A 420 31.30 5.62 -9.06
N SER A 421 32.59 5.32 -9.12
CA SER A 421 33.59 5.81 -8.17
C SER A 421 34.97 5.95 -8.81
N THR A 422 35.91 6.57 -8.09
CA THR A 422 37.33 6.65 -8.54
C THR A 422 38.16 5.67 -7.73
N ILE A 423 38.85 4.76 -8.40
CA ILE A 423 39.77 3.78 -7.78
C ILE A 423 41.11 3.84 -8.53
N ASN A 424 42.21 4.07 -7.80
CA ASN A 424 43.56 4.12 -8.35
C ASN A 424 43.71 5.01 -9.61
N GLY A 425 43.10 6.21 -9.57
CA GLY A 425 43.17 7.16 -10.67
C GLY A 425 42.27 6.85 -11.89
N ASN A 426 41.50 5.80 -11.84
CA ASN A 426 40.51 5.44 -12.86
C ASN A 426 39.09 5.58 -12.35
N VAL A 427 38.18 5.99 -13.22
CA VAL A 427 36.74 5.96 -12.96
C VAL A 427 36.24 4.56 -13.29
N VAL A 428 35.63 3.92 -12.30
CA VAL A 428 34.98 2.61 -12.42
C VAL A 428 33.47 2.76 -12.28
N ALA A 429 32.73 1.93 -13.00
CA ALA A 429 31.26 1.96 -12.99
C ALA A 429 30.67 0.57 -12.95
N ASN A 430 29.51 0.44 -12.31
CA ASN A 430 28.70 -0.78 -12.31
C ASN A 430 27.20 -0.44 -12.38
N ILE A 431 26.39 -1.45 -12.52
CA ILE A 431 24.94 -1.33 -12.56
C ILE A 431 24.29 -2.48 -11.79
N GLN A 432 23.17 -2.20 -11.12
CA GLN A 432 22.45 -3.17 -10.32
C GLN A 432 21.98 -4.38 -11.13
N PHE A 433 21.44 -4.16 -12.35
CA PHE A 433 20.94 -5.23 -13.19
C PHE A 433 21.89 -5.55 -14.34
N PRO A 434 22.54 -6.72 -14.33
CA PRO A 434 23.36 -7.18 -15.45
C PRO A 434 22.51 -7.27 -16.73
N GLY A 435 23.03 -6.74 -17.85
CA GLY A 435 22.31 -6.69 -19.13
C GLY A 435 21.91 -5.28 -19.57
N LEU A 436 21.83 -4.32 -18.63
CA LEU A 436 21.71 -2.91 -18.98
C LEU A 436 23.04 -2.37 -19.54
N ALA A 437 22.97 -1.55 -20.57
CA ALA A 437 24.16 -0.92 -21.17
C ALA A 437 24.55 0.34 -20.41
N ILE A 438 25.78 0.39 -19.89
CA ILE A 438 26.34 1.62 -19.32
C ILE A 438 27.00 2.41 -20.44
N ARG A 439 26.53 3.63 -20.68
CA ARG A 439 27.13 4.58 -21.64
C ARG A 439 27.80 5.73 -20.90
N TYR A 440 28.83 6.31 -21.51
CA TYR A 440 29.53 7.44 -20.89
C TYR A 440 29.99 8.48 -21.91
N THR A 441 30.22 9.71 -21.42
CA THR A 441 30.88 10.84 -22.13
C THR A 441 31.94 11.47 -21.23
N THR A 442 32.91 12.17 -21.87
CA THR A 442 33.97 12.91 -21.17
C THR A 442 34.03 14.36 -21.64
N ASP A 443 33.08 14.80 -22.46
CA ASP A 443 32.97 16.14 -23.06
C ASP A 443 31.94 17.04 -22.36
N GLY A 444 31.40 16.61 -21.21
CA GLY A 444 30.40 17.33 -20.43
C GLY A 444 28.96 17.16 -20.90
N LYS A 445 28.71 16.42 -21.97
CA LYS A 445 27.36 16.16 -22.46
C LYS A 445 26.74 14.96 -21.75
N GLU A 446 25.42 14.96 -21.67
CA GLU A 446 24.67 13.80 -21.15
C GLU A 446 24.79 12.59 -22.11
N PRO A 447 25.08 11.37 -21.60
CA PRO A 447 25.18 10.20 -22.45
C PRO A 447 23.85 9.84 -23.14
N THR A 448 23.96 9.44 -24.40
CA THR A 448 22.87 8.89 -25.23
C THR A 448 23.13 7.43 -25.53
N VAL A 449 22.19 6.75 -26.19
CA VAL A 449 22.35 5.36 -26.68
C VAL A 449 23.54 5.19 -27.63
N ASN A 450 23.98 6.26 -28.29
CA ASN A 450 25.09 6.28 -29.22
C ASN A 450 26.43 6.68 -28.57
N SER A 451 26.45 7.05 -27.30
CA SER A 451 27.68 7.38 -26.56
C SER A 451 28.55 6.14 -26.34
N ASN A 452 29.80 6.36 -25.92
CA ASN A 452 30.74 5.26 -25.67
C ASN A 452 30.17 4.20 -24.70
N LEU A 453 30.32 2.92 -25.04
CA LEU A 453 29.97 1.83 -24.15
C LEU A 453 31.07 1.67 -23.09
N TYR A 454 30.68 1.64 -21.82
CA TYR A 454 31.60 1.35 -20.72
C TYR A 454 31.88 -0.15 -20.64
N THR A 455 33.13 -0.53 -20.85
CA THR A 455 33.60 -1.92 -20.75
C THR A 455 34.82 -2.08 -19.86
N THR A 456 35.59 -1.00 -19.67
CA THR A 456 36.81 -0.99 -18.88
C THR A 456 36.95 0.31 -18.07
N PRO A 457 37.72 0.33 -16.97
CA PRO A 457 37.98 1.55 -16.21
C PRO A 457 38.49 2.69 -17.09
N ILE A 458 38.01 3.91 -16.86
CA ILE A 458 38.35 5.12 -17.64
C ILE A 458 39.40 5.93 -16.89
N PRO A 459 40.59 6.22 -17.47
CA PRO A 459 41.55 7.12 -16.85
C PRO A 459 40.90 8.47 -16.52
N ARG A 460 41.02 8.93 -15.27
CA ARG A 460 40.40 10.17 -14.81
C ARG A 460 41.17 11.40 -15.29
N LYS A 461 40.73 12.01 -16.38
CA LYS A 461 41.31 13.24 -16.93
C LYS A 461 40.38 14.46 -16.79
N GLY A 462 39.13 14.26 -16.36
CA GLY A 462 38.10 15.29 -16.25
C GLY A 462 36.80 14.71 -15.73
N PRO A 463 35.67 15.43 -15.85
CA PRO A 463 34.38 14.91 -15.51
C PRO A 463 33.99 13.74 -16.43
N VAL A 464 33.39 12.71 -15.86
CA VAL A 464 32.83 11.57 -16.62
C VAL A 464 31.37 11.47 -16.28
N HIS A 465 30.51 11.52 -17.30
CA HIS A 465 29.06 11.33 -17.16
C HIS A 465 28.71 9.90 -17.54
N PHE A 466 27.87 9.27 -16.75
CA PHE A 466 27.37 7.92 -17.00
C PHE A 466 25.84 7.90 -17.06
N LYS A 467 25.30 7.04 -17.89
CA LYS A 467 23.87 6.73 -17.94
C LYS A 467 23.66 5.28 -18.36
N ALA A 468 22.72 4.61 -17.72
CA ALA A 468 22.32 3.26 -18.09
C ALA A 468 21.15 3.29 -19.05
N PHE A 469 21.12 2.32 -19.97
CA PHE A 469 20.07 2.16 -20.98
C PHE A 469 19.60 0.71 -21.04
N ASN A 470 18.29 0.53 -21.22
CA ASN A 470 17.69 -0.77 -21.49
C ASN A 470 17.79 -1.16 -22.98
N SER A 471 17.22 -2.31 -23.36
CA SER A 471 17.33 -2.87 -24.70
C SER A 471 16.62 -2.05 -25.78
N ASN A 472 15.58 -1.28 -25.42
CA ASN A 472 14.85 -0.42 -26.35
C ASN A 472 15.33 1.05 -26.33
N GLY A 473 16.47 1.33 -25.65
CA GLY A 473 17.12 2.65 -25.67
C GLY A 473 16.58 3.64 -24.63
N ARG A 474 15.69 3.23 -23.72
CA ARG A 474 15.24 4.10 -22.64
C ARG A 474 16.30 4.19 -21.54
N GLY A 475 16.71 5.41 -21.19
CA GLY A 475 17.75 5.68 -20.20
C GLY A 475 17.22 5.92 -18.79
N GLY A 476 18.02 5.55 -17.79
CA GLY A 476 17.86 5.96 -16.40
C GLY A 476 18.36 7.39 -16.14
N LYS A 477 18.54 7.74 -14.85
CA LYS A 477 19.15 9.02 -14.46
C LYS A 477 20.65 9.01 -14.73
N SER A 478 21.20 10.13 -15.16
CA SER A 478 22.64 10.29 -15.35
C SER A 478 23.37 10.53 -14.02
N VAL A 479 24.62 10.08 -13.95
CA VAL A 479 25.52 10.27 -12.82
C VAL A 479 26.83 10.92 -13.31
N ILE A 480 27.31 11.90 -12.56
CA ILE A 480 28.52 12.66 -12.91
C ILE A 480 29.58 12.41 -11.85
N ILE A 481 30.75 11.96 -12.27
CA ILE A 481 31.97 11.97 -11.46
C ILE A 481 32.76 13.20 -11.84
N ASN A 482 32.73 14.24 -11.02
CA ASN A 482 33.45 15.48 -11.24
C ASN A 482 34.98 15.31 -11.12
N SER A 483 35.76 16.18 -11.78
CA SER A 483 37.18 16.28 -11.53
C SER A 483 37.45 16.63 -10.05
N ILE A 484 38.53 16.13 -9.48
CA ILE A 484 38.99 16.62 -8.17
C ILE A 484 39.34 18.09 -8.40
N LYS A 485 38.69 19.03 -7.70
CA LYS A 485 39.30 20.37 -7.56
C LYS A 485 40.64 20.12 -6.85
N ALA A 486 41.73 20.43 -7.49
CA ALA A 486 43.02 20.54 -6.79
C ALA A 486 42.79 21.51 -5.61
N GLN A 487 42.95 20.97 -4.39
CA GLN A 487 42.98 21.80 -3.19
C GLN A 487 44.26 22.61 -3.20
#